data_2ea6749a6b34de5aa9c6410fa78891e7
#
_entry.id   2ea6749a6b34de5aa9c6410fa78891e7
#
_cell.length_a   1.000
_cell.length_b   1.000
_cell.length_c   1.000
_cell.angle_alpha   90.00
_cell.angle_beta   90.00
_cell.angle_gamma   90.00
#
_symmetry.space_group_name_H-M   'P 1'
#
loop_
_entity.id
_entity.type
_entity.pdbx_description
1 polymer ?
#
loop_
_entity_poly.entity_id
_entity_poly.type
_entity_poly.pdbx_seq_one_letter_code
_entity_poly.pdbx_strand_id
1 'polypeptide(L)'
;TPKNLALLTADEVTLSILEVDAEGVRIKLWPDVNAVRAHLEECCERMPGGLAGYSVRHYVCGRYLYCAVALADITKDAPCPTTYRVSSDAPTNEADGSFLAAAAAWSIGAGVLNLPPLRIPASKVHIVPQGKPGTNIIERYVLDDALTLDDITYNGDGSVASLRVRKRDGSVITWQAG
;
A
#
# COMPACT_ATOMS: atom_id res chain seq x y z
N THR A 1 -22.22 14.19 2.26
CA THR A 1 -21.89 13.36 1.08
C THR A 1 -21.47 11.99 1.57
N PRO A 2 -22.03 10.89 1.03
CA PRO A 2 -21.64 9.56 1.42
C PRO A 2 -20.13 9.34 1.21
N LYS A 3 -19.45 8.68 2.16
CA LYS A 3 -18.05 8.29 2.02
C LYS A 3 -17.88 7.40 0.78
N ASN A 4 -16.89 7.69 -0.06
CA ASN A 4 -16.52 6.80 -1.15
C ASN A 4 -15.69 5.63 -0.60
N LEU A 5 -16.29 4.45 -0.54
CA LEU A 5 -15.65 3.26 0.04
C LEU A 5 -14.51 2.68 -0.81
N ALA A 6 -14.40 3.09 -2.07
CA ALA A 6 -13.26 2.68 -2.90
C ALA A 6 -11.95 3.39 -2.50
N LEU A 7 -12.05 4.59 -1.94
CA LEU A 7 -10.91 5.45 -1.63
C LEU A 7 -10.51 5.32 -0.16
N LEU A 8 -9.20 5.15 0.08
CA LEU A 8 -8.64 5.09 1.42
C LEU A 8 -8.12 6.46 1.85
N THR A 9 -8.26 6.78 3.12
CA THR A 9 -7.63 7.95 3.74
C THR A 9 -6.19 7.64 4.10
N ALA A 10 -5.39 8.66 4.42
CA ALA A 10 -3.96 8.47 4.73
C ALA A 10 -3.71 7.53 5.91
N ASP A 11 -4.58 7.55 6.92
CA ASP A 11 -4.49 6.67 8.10
C ASP A 11 -4.90 5.22 7.80
N GLU A 12 -5.49 4.97 6.62
CA GLU A 12 -5.86 3.63 6.15
C GLU A 12 -4.81 3.04 5.18
N VAL A 13 -3.65 3.69 5.07
CA VAL A 13 -2.55 3.31 4.17
C VAL A 13 -1.26 3.17 4.95
N THR A 14 -0.51 2.12 4.65
CA THR A 14 0.82 1.86 5.24
C THR A 14 1.90 2.19 4.23
N LEU A 15 2.94 2.91 4.68
CA LEU A 15 4.12 3.22 3.89
C LEU A 15 5.25 2.25 4.25
N SER A 16 5.77 1.53 3.26
CA SER A 16 6.92 0.63 3.39
C SER A 16 8.15 1.19 2.71
N ILE A 17 9.30 1.00 3.32
CA ILE A 17 10.59 1.27 2.72
C ILE A 17 11.04 0.01 1.96
N LEU A 18 11.24 0.12 0.65
CA LEU A 18 11.70 -0.98 -0.19
C LEU A 18 13.22 -1.04 -0.30
N GLU A 19 13.83 0.12 -0.49
CA GLU A 19 15.26 0.23 -0.77
C GLU A 19 15.77 1.60 -0.37
N VAL A 20 16.99 1.64 0.15
CA VAL A 20 17.71 2.87 0.46
C VAL A 20 19.06 2.80 -0.22
N ASP A 21 19.40 3.80 -1.03
CA ASP A 21 20.70 3.92 -1.69
C ASP A 21 21.22 5.37 -1.60
N ALA A 22 22.35 5.65 -2.26
CA ALA A 22 22.95 6.98 -2.25
C ALA A 22 22.05 8.04 -2.94
N GLU A 23 21.16 7.63 -3.80
CA GLU A 23 20.31 8.52 -4.59
C GLU A 23 18.95 8.81 -3.93
N GLY A 24 18.55 7.98 -2.99
CA GLY A 24 17.27 8.19 -2.30
C GLY A 24 16.67 6.94 -1.69
N VAL A 25 15.37 7.01 -1.46
CA VAL A 25 14.57 5.98 -0.85
C VAL A 25 13.46 5.59 -1.81
N ARG A 26 13.29 4.28 -2.04
CA ARG A 26 12.11 3.76 -2.73
C ARG A 26 11.08 3.33 -1.70
N ILE A 27 9.86 3.80 -1.86
CA ILE A 27 8.74 3.48 -0.98
C ILE A 27 7.62 2.80 -1.75
N LYS A 28 6.84 2.00 -1.04
CA LYS A 28 5.58 1.41 -1.55
C LYS A 28 4.47 1.69 -0.56
N LEU A 29 3.32 2.09 -1.07
CA LEU A 29 2.11 2.22 -0.27
C LEU A 29 1.28 0.94 -0.35
N TRP A 30 0.74 0.53 0.78
CA TRP A 30 -0.13 -0.63 0.91
C TRP A 30 -1.44 -0.24 1.60
N PRO A 31 -2.59 -0.68 1.09
CA PRO A 31 -3.82 -0.56 1.86
C PRO A 31 -3.69 -1.29 3.20
N ASP A 32 -4.20 -0.71 4.27
CA ASP A 32 -4.30 -1.42 5.55
C ASP A 32 -5.38 -2.50 5.47
N VAL A 33 -5.03 -3.73 5.83
CA VAL A 33 -5.93 -4.88 5.69
C VAL A 33 -7.20 -4.70 6.52
N ASN A 34 -7.09 -4.19 7.73
CA ASN A 34 -8.25 -3.99 8.60
C ASN A 34 -9.17 -2.88 8.09
N ALA A 35 -8.59 -1.82 7.53
CA ALA A 35 -9.36 -0.75 6.89
C ALA A 35 -10.12 -1.30 5.67
N VAL A 36 -9.49 -2.12 4.84
CA VAL A 36 -10.13 -2.74 3.68
C VAL A 36 -11.28 -3.66 4.11
N ARG A 37 -11.08 -4.45 5.17
CA ARG A 37 -12.16 -5.28 5.74
C ARG A 37 -13.34 -4.43 6.20
N ALA A 38 -13.09 -3.32 6.89
CA ALA A 38 -14.14 -2.41 7.33
C ALA A 38 -14.90 -1.79 6.15
N HIS A 39 -14.21 -1.43 5.09
CA HIS A 39 -14.83 -0.92 3.86
C HIS A 39 -15.71 -1.98 3.19
N LEU A 40 -15.26 -3.24 3.14
CA LEU A 40 -16.08 -4.35 2.61
C LEU A 40 -17.34 -4.57 3.44
N GLU A 41 -17.23 -4.55 4.76
CA GLU A 41 -18.39 -4.67 5.67
C GLU A 41 -19.40 -3.53 5.43
N GLU A 42 -18.91 -2.30 5.32
CA GLU A 42 -19.77 -1.15 5.05
C GLU A 42 -20.42 -1.23 3.65
N CYS A 43 -19.71 -1.75 2.66
CA CYS A 43 -20.29 -2.02 1.34
C CYS A 43 -21.48 -2.97 1.45
N CYS A 44 -21.37 -4.03 2.22
CA CYS A 44 -22.46 -4.99 2.43
C CYS A 44 -23.66 -4.33 3.11
N GLU A 45 -23.42 -3.48 4.10
CA GLU A 45 -24.50 -2.74 4.81
C GLU A 45 -25.26 -1.77 3.88
N ARG A 46 -24.54 -1.16 2.91
CA ARG A 46 -25.11 -0.19 1.99
C ARG A 46 -25.84 -0.83 0.80
N MET A 47 -25.70 -2.13 0.58
CA MET A 47 -26.39 -2.78 -0.53
C MET A 47 -27.90 -2.86 -0.29
N PRO A 48 -28.73 -2.67 -1.35
CA PRO A 48 -30.17 -2.77 -1.22
C PRO A 48 -30.60 -4.11 -0.59
N GLY A 49 -31.41 -4.02 0.47
CA GLY A 49 -31.83 -5.20 1.22
C GLY A 49 -30.80 -5.71 2.23
N GLY A 50 -29.62 -5.10 2.27
CA GLY A 50 -28.52 -5.53 3.09
C GLY A 50 -27.98 -6.91 2.69
N LEU A 51 -26.66 -7.06 2.61
CA LEU A 51 -26.05 -8.38 2.53
C LEU A 51 -25.67 -8.85 3.93
N ALA A 52 -25.78 -10.16 4.19
CA ALA A 52 -25.35 -10.76 5.45
C ALA A 52 -23.83 -10.63 5.68
N GLY A 53 -23.08 -10.28 4.65
CA GLY A 53 -21.64 -10.08 4.69
C GLY A 53 -20.99 -10.40 3.35
N TYR A 54 -19.68 -10.42 3.36
CA TYR A 54 -18.85 -10.90 2.26
C TYR A 54 -18.16 -12.20 2.68
N SER A 55 -17.71 -12.99 1.72
CA SER A 55 -16.91 -14.17 2.00
C SER A 55 -15.51 -14.06 1.43
N VAL A 56 -14.54 -14.62 2.14
CA VAL A 56 -13.13 -14.64 1.76
C VAL A 56 -12.65 -16.08 1.77
N ARG A 57 -12.02 -16.50 0.69
CA ARG A 57 -11.42 -17.83 0.57
C ARG A 57 -10.06 -17.73 -0.08
N HIS A 58 -9.08 -18.44 0.47
CA HIS A 58 -7.76 -18.57 -0.12
C HIS A 58 -7.61 -19.97 -0.75
N TYR A 59 -6.91 -20.02 -1.88
CA TYR A 59 -6.58 -21.28 -2.54
C TYR A 59 -5.28 -21.15 -3.34
N VAL A 60 -4.61 -22.25 -3.59
CA VAL A 60 -3.36 -22.28 -4.35
C VAL A 60 -3.68 -22.67 -5.80
N CYS A 61 -3.14 -21.90 -6.73
CA CYS A 61 -3.18 -22.23 -8.16
C CYS A 61 -1.76 -22.11 -8.72
N GLY A 62 -1.18 -23.25 -9.11
CA GLY A 62 0.23 -23.31 -9.50
C GLY A 62 1.15 -22.96 -8.33
N ARG A 63 1.91 -21.87 -8.48
CA ARG A 63 2.85 -21.39 -7.47
C ARG A 63 2.28 -20.24 -6.61
N TYR A 64 1.06 -19.85 -6.86
CA TYR A 64 0.53 -18.59 -6.32
C TYR A 64 -0.63 -18.85 -5.37
N LEU A 65 -0.65 -18.12 -4.29
CA LEU A 65 -1.79 -18.03 -3.41
C LEU A 65 -2.76 -16.99 -3.98
N TYR A 66 -4.00 -17.43 -4.21
CA TYR A 66 -5.10 -16.59 -4.64
C TYR A 66 -6.03 -16.32 -3.48
N CYS A 67 -6.70 -15.18 -3.53
CA CYS A 67 -7.82 -14.87 -2.65
C CYS A 67 -9.06 -14.63 -3.51
N ALA A 68 -10.16 -15.22 -3.11
CA ALA A 68 -11.48 -15.00 -3.69
C ALA A 68 -12.33 -14.21 -2.70
N VAL A 69 -12.81 -13.05 -3.10
CA VAL A 69 -13.74 -12.22 -2.34
C VAL A 69 -15.08 -12.21 -3.05
N ALA A 70 -16.11 -12.70 -2.38
CA ALA A 70 -17.46 -12.76 -2.92
C ALA A 70 -18.39 -11.79 -2.20
N LEU A 71 -19.12 -11.02 -2.99
CA LEU A 71 -20.23 -10.19 -2.55
C LEU A 71 -21.47 -10.60 -3.37
N ALA A 72 -22.56 -10.94 -2.70
CA ALA A 72 -23.73 -11.53 -3.32
C ALA A 72 -23.34 -12.76 -4.17
N ASP A 73 -23.75 -12.81 -5.42
CA ASP A 73 -23.48 -13.95 -6.32
C ASP A 73 -22.22 -13.75 -7.17
N ILE A 74 -21.43 -12.70 -6.91
CA ILE A 74 -20.24 -12.37 -7.70
C ILE A 74 -19.00 -12.62 -6.88
N THR A 75 -18.06 -13.38 -7.45
CA THR A 75 -16.75 -13.63 -6.86
C THR A 75 -15.66 -13.00 -7.74
N LYS A 76 -14.73 -12.33 -7.11
CA LYS A 76 -13.53 -11.77 -7.78
C LYS A 76 -12.29 -12.33 -7.10
N ASP A 77 -11.38 -12.85 -7.89
CA ASP A 77 -10.19 -13.55 -7.45
C ASP A 77 -8.94 -12.77 -7.88
N ALA A 78 -7.90 -12.82 -7.06
CA ALA A 78 -6.60 -12.27 -7.42
C ALA A 78 -5.47 -12.98 -6.70
N PRO A 79 -4.28 -13.07 -7.32
CA PRO A 79 -3.08 -13.57 -6.65
C PRO A 79 -2.41 -12.46 -5.84
N CYS A 80 -1.52 -12.85 -4.95
CA CYS A 80 -0.67 -11.90 -4.25
C CYS A 80 0.17 -11.10 -5.25
N PRO A 81 0.25 -9.77 -5.13
CA PRO A 81 1.04 -8.94 -6.04
C PRO A 81 2.51 -9.32 -6.04
N THR A 82 3.16 -9.22 -7.20
CA THR A 82 4.59 -9.53 -7.33
C THR A 82 5.47 -8.58 -6.53
N THR A 83 5.05 -7.34 -6.34
CA THR A 83 5.73 -6.35 -5.50
C THR A 83 5.88 -6.80 -4.04
N TYR A 84 5.01 -7.66 -3.54
CA TYR A 84 5.16 -8.28 -2.24
C TYR A 84 6.48 -9.07 -2.10
N ARG A 85 6.87 -9.78 -3.16
CA ARG A 85 8.04 -10.68 -3.13
C ARG A 85 9.38 -9.96 -3.17
N VAL A 86 9.43 -8.72 -3.64
CA VAL A 86 10.67 -7.92 -3.73
C VAL A 86 10.86 -7.01 -2.52
N SER A 87 9.91 -6.98 -1.60
CA SER A 87 9.95 -6.14 -0.41
C SER A 87 10.10 -7.01 0.83
N SER A 88 11.29 -6.98 1.44
CA SER A 88 11.51 -7.62 2.74
C SER A 88 10.73 -6.96 3.88
N ASP A 89 10.32 -5.69 3.67
CA ASP A 89 9.64 -4.86 4.65
C ASP A 89 8.16 -4.65 4.31
N ALA A 90 7.61 -5.47 3.41
CA ALA A 90 6.18 -5.42 3.12
C ALA A 90 5.39 -5.66 4.41
N PRO A 91 4.41 -4.79 4.72
CA PRO A 91 3.64 -4.94 5.95
C PRO A 91 2.64 -6.09 5.91
N THR A 92 2.59 -6.82 4.80
CA THR A 92 1.62 -7.89 4.57
C THR A 92 2.34 -9.21 4.30
N ASN A 93 1.70 -10.30 4.71
CA ASN A 93 2.06 -11.65 4.27
C ASN A 93 1.36 -11.97 2.93
N GLU A 94 1.63 -13.15 2.37
CA GLU A 94 1.07 -13.56 1.08
C GLU A 94 -0.48 -13.66 1.10
N ALA A 95 -1.05 -14.11 2.21
CA ALA A 95 -2.51 -14.18 2.37
C ALA A 95 -3.12 -12.78 2.38
N ASP A 96 -2.56 -11.85 3.13
CA ASP A 96 -3.02 -10.46 3.16
C ASP A 96 -2.82 -9.78 1.81
N GLY A 97 -1.68 -10.01 1.15
CA GLY A 97 -1.42 -9.46 -0.17
C GLY A 97 -2.41 -9.92 -1.23
N SER A 98 -2.78 -11.20 -1.25
CA SER A 98 -3.80 -11.71 -2.17
C SER A 98 -5.20 -11.19 -1.82
N PHE A 99 -5.51 -11.03 -0.54
CA PHE A 99 -6.76 -10.40 -0.09
C PHE A 99 -6.86 -8.94 -0.57
N LEU A 100 -5.80 -8.15 -0.40
CA LEU A 100 -5.78 -6.77 -0.88
C LEU A 100 -5.96 -6.69 -2.40
N ALA A 101 -5.37 -7.61 -3.14
CA ALA A 101 -5.53 -7.67 -4.60
C ALA A 101 -6.96 -8.04 -5.01
N ALA A 102 -7.61 -8.97 -4.32
CA ALA A 102 -9.01 -9.32 -4.56
C ALA A 102 -9.96 -8.17 -4.21
N ALA A 103 -9.71 -7.47 -3.09
CA ALA A 103 -10.48 -6.27 -2.74
C ALA A 103 -10.29 -5.14 -3.76
N ALA A 104 -9.08 -4.99 -4.31
CA ALA A 104 -8.81 -4.04 -5.39
C ALA A 104 -9.58 -4.37 -6.67
N ALA A 105 -9.81 -5.66 -6.96
CA ALA A 105 -10.70 -6.08 -8.05
C ALA A 105 -12.15 -5.63 -7.84
N TRP A 106 -12.55 -5.42 -6.59
CA TRP A 106 -13.80 -4.75 -6.20
C TRP A 106 -13.67 -3.22 -6.10
N SER A 107 -12.59 -2.65 -6.59
CA SER A 107 -12.22 -1.23 -6.55
C SER A 107 -11.91 -0.67 -5.16
N ILE A 108 -11.84 -1.49 -4.12
CA ILE A 108 -11.52 -1.02 -2.77
C ILE A 108 -10.00 -1.00 -2.60
N GLY A 109 -9.46 0.20 -2.39
CA GLY A 109 -8.03 0.41 -2.22
C GLY A 109 -7.20 0.22 -3.50
N ALA A 110 -7.83 0.08 -4.66
CA ALA A 110 -7.15 -0.20 -5.92
C ALA A 110 -6.14 0.89 -6.30
N GLY A 111 -6.46 2.15 -6.11
CA GLY A 111 -5.57 3.27 -6.43
C GLY A 111 -4.26 3.20 -5.65
N VAL A 112 -4.32 2.84 -4.38
CA VAL A 112 -3.14 2.67 -3.52
C VAL A 112 -2.36 1.41 -3.91
N LEU A 113 -3.03 0.28 -4.05
CA LEU A 113 -2.38 -0.99 -4.36
C LEU A 113 -1.66 -0.94 -5.72
N ASN A 114 -2.28 -0.30 -6.71
CA ASN A 114 -1.75 -0.22 -8.07
C ASN A 114 -0.75 0.93 -8.27
N LEU A 115 -0.56 1.80 -7.28
CA LEU A 115 0.48 2.82 -7.34
C LEU A 115 1.85 2.14 -7.30
N PRO A 116 2.68 2.30 -8.35
CA PRO A 116 4.01 1.69 -8.34
C PRO A 116 4.89 2.28 -7.25
N PRO A 117 6.00 1.61 -6.90
CA PRO A 117 6.97 2.17 -5.97
C PRO A 117 7.44 3.56 -6.40
N LEU A 118 7.59 4.45 -5.43
CA LEU A 118 7.98 5.83 -5.66
C LEU A 118 9.38 6.07 -5.09
N ARG A 119 10.16 6.93 -5.76
CA ARG A 119 11.47 7.35 -5.28
C ARG A 119 11.38 8.73 -4.63
N ILE A 120 11.91 8.83 -3.40
CA ILE A 120 12.14 10.10 -2.72
C ILE A 120 13.63 10.40 -2.84
N PRO A 121 14.03 11.53 -3.46
CA PRO A 121 15.45 11.87 -3.65
C PRO A 121 16.18 12.03 -2.32
N ALA A 122 17.47 11.69 -2.30
CA ALA A 122 18.33 11.84 -1.13
C ALA A 122 18.40 13.29 -0.61
N SER A 123 18.20 14.27 -1.50
CA SER A 123 18.16 15.69 -1.12
C SER A 123 16.99 16.06 -0.21
N LYS A 124 15.96 15.20 -0.13
CA LYS A 124 14.74 15.45 0.65
C LYS A 124 14.64 14.66 1.94
N VAL A 125 15.53 13.69 2.15
CA VAL A 125 15.55 12.83 3.33
C VAL A 125 16.95 12.73 3.89
N HIS A 126 17.10 12.23 5.11
CA HIS A 126 18.41 12.02 5.71
C HIS A 126 18.83 10.56 5.53
N ILE A 127 19.88 10.35 4.74
CA ILE A 127 20.44 9.03 4.45
C ILE A 127 21.88 9.02 4.97
N VAL A 128 22.22 7.95 5.71
CA VAL A 128 23.52 7.79 6.33
C VAL A 128 24.23 6.58 5.72
N PRO A 129 25.48 6.76 5.22
CA PRO A 129 26.26 5.63 4.80
C PRO A 129 26.72 4.82 6.03
N GLN A 130 26.63 3.50 5.95
CA GLN A 130 27.20 2.59 6.94
C GLN A 130 28.29 1.78 6.29
N GLY A 131 29.48 1.82 6.89
CA GLY A 131 30.64 1.14 6.39
C GLY A 131 31.19 0.09 7.35
N LYS A 132 32.18 -0.65 6.87
CA LYS A 132 32.94 -1.59 7.67
C LYS A 132 33.81 -0.83 8.67
N PRO A 133 33.76 -1.12 9.99
CA PRO A 133 34.56 -0.43 11.00
C PRO A 133 36.04 -0.42 10.65
N GLY A 134 36.70 0.74 10.77
CA GLY A 134 38.13 0.90 10.49
C GLY A 134 38.50 0.96 9.01
N THR A 135 37.52 1.06 8.10
CA THR A 135 37.74 1.21 6.65
C THR A 135 36.92 2.32 6.08
N ASN A 136 37.25 2.77 4.84
CA ASN A 136 36.44 3.74 4.07
C ASN A 136 35.42 3.06 3.14
N ILE A 137 35.16 1.76 3.35
CA ILE A 137 34.25 0.99 2.51
C ILE A 137 32.83 1.18 3.01
N ILE A 138 31.95 1.69 2.14
CA ILE A 138 30.52 1.80 2.41
C ILE A 138 29.86 0.47 2.03
N GLU A 139 29.22 -0.20 3.00
CA GLU A 139 28.52 -1.46 2.75
C GLU A 139 27.04 -1.26 2.43
N ARG A 140 26.42 -0.23 3.00
CA ARG A 140 25.01 0.07 2.78
C ARG A 140 24.68 1.52 3.13
N TYR A 141 23.48 1.93 2.70
CA TYR A 141 22.88 3.19 3.10
C TYR A 141 21.66 2.93 3.98
N VAL A 142 21.48 3.75 4.99
CA VAL A 142 20.36 3.63 5.94
C VAL A 142 19.59 4.95 5.97
N LEU A 143 18.27 4.83 5.97
CA LEU A 143 17.40 5.96 6.20
C LEU A 143 17.43 6.35 7.67
N ASP A 144 17.99 7.52 7.97
CA ASP A 144 17.93 8.12 9.31
C ASP A 144 16.82 9.18 9.33
N ASP A 145 15.61 8.72 9.13
CA ASP A 145 14.41 9.55 9.12
C ASP A 145 13.20 8.66 9.44
N ALA A 146 12.06 9.29 9.68
CA ALA A 146 10.79 8.60 9.84
C ALA A 146 9.79 9.19 8.85
N LEU A 147 9.28 8.37 7.94
CA LEU A 147 8.35 8.77 6.91
C LEU A 147 6.94 8.29 7.26
N THR A 148 5.99 9.22 7.29
CA THR A 148 4.58 8.94 7.57
C THR A 148 3.73 9.56 6.48
N LEU A 149 2.78 8.82 5.94
CA LEU A 149 1.81 9.38 5.01
C LEU A 149 0.86 10.32 5.76
N ASP A 150 0.86 11.58 5.38
CA ASP A 150 0.09 12.64 6.02
C ASP A 150 -1.22 12.93 5.29
N ASP A 151 -1.20 12.84 3.97
CA ASP A 151 -2.38 13.08 3.13
C ASP A 151 -2.26 12.34 1.80
N ILE A 152 -3.41 12.02 1.23
CA ILE A 152 -3.55 11.37 -0.07
C ILE A 152 -4.77 11.95 -0.80
N THR A 153 -4.59 12.30 -2.06
CA THR A 153 -5.68 12.74 -2.92
C THR A 153 -5.81 11.85 -4.15
N TYR A 154 -7.00 11.82 -4.73
CA TYR A 154 -7.31 10.92 -5.84
C TYR A 154 -7.85 11.69 -7.04
N ASN A 155 -7.58 11.15 -8.22
CA ASN A 155 -8.23 11.56 -9.46
C ASN A 155 -9.66 11.01 -9.52
N GLY A 156 -10.46 11.49 -10.48
CA GLY A 156 -11.82 11.04 -10.65
C GLY A 156 -11.98 9.55 -10.98
N ASP A 157 -10.93 8.92 -11.52
CA ASP A 157 -10.90 7.49 -11.82
C ASP A 157 -10.46 6.61 -10.63
N GLY A 158 -10.19 7.22 -9.47
CA GLY A 158 -9.73 6.52 -8.27
C GLY A 158 -8.22 6.29 -8.18
N SER A 159 -7.45 6.67 -9.18
CA SER A 159 -5.99 6.65 -9.10
C SER A 159 -5.47 7.73 -8.16
N VAL A 160 -4.29 7.51 -7.58
CA VAL A 160 -3.68 8.49 -6.67
C VAL A 160 -3.21 9.72 -7.45
N ALA A 161 -3.66 10.89 -7.06
CA ALA A 161 -3.29 12.18 -7.66
C ALA A 161 -2.09 12.81 -6.96
N SER A 162 -2.07 12.81 -5.64
CA SER A 162 -0.98 13.40 -4.86
C SER A 162 -0.83 12.74 -3.51
N LEU A 163 0.37 12.88 -2.94
CA LEU A 163 0.72 12.39 -1.61
C LEU A 163 1.44 13.49 -0.84
N ARG A 164 1.26 13.52 0.47
CA ARG A 164 2.06 14.30 1.39
C ARG A 164 2.69 13.35 2.42
N VAL A 165 4.01 13.31 2.44
CA VAL A 165 4.79 12.47 3.34
C VAL A 165 5.48 13.36 4.38
N ARG A 166 5.20 13.12 5.65
CA ARG A 166 5.80 13.85 6.77
C ARG A 166 7.08 13.17 7.21
N LYS A 167 8.12 13.98 7.41
CA LYS A 167 9.39 13.53 7.97
C LYS A 167 9.42 13.66 9.50
N ARG A 168 10.45 13.09 10.12
CA ARG A 168 10.67 13.17 11.57
C ARG A 168 10.68 14.61 12.09
N ASP A 169 11.27 15.56 11.35
CA ASP A 169 11.34 16.97 11.73
C ASP A 169 10.02 17.73 11.55
N GLY A 170 8.97 17.08 11.06
CA GLY A 170 7.67 17.68 10.80
C GLY A 170 7.53 18.32 9.42
N SER A 171 8.61 18.44 8.65
CA SER A 171 8.53 18.94 7.28
C SER A 171 7.83 17.91 6.37
N VAL A 172 7.29 18.39 5.26
CA VAL A 172 6.44 17.58 4.37
C VAL A 172 7.04 17.52 2.97
N ILE A 173 7.09 16.32 2.41
CA ILE A 173 7.45 16.06 1.02
C ILE A 173 6.15 15.86 0.25
N THR A 174 5.97 16.60 -0.85
CA THR A 174 4.80 16.45 -1.72
C THR A 174 5.19 15.71 -2.99
N TRP A 175 4.40 14.71 -3.35
CA TRP A 175 4.49 14.01 -4.62
C TRP A 175 3.19 14.21 -5.39
N GLN A 176 3.30 14.40 -6.71
CA GLN A 176 2.15 14.51 -7.60
C GLN A 176 2.33 13.58 -8.79
N ALA A 177 1.25 12.93 -9.21
CA ALA A 177 1.24 12.16 -10.44
C ALA A 177 1.47 13.07 -11.65
N GLY A 178 2.31 12.62 -12.53
CA GLY A 178 2.66 13.32 -13.77
C GLY A 178 1.55 13.29 -14.81
#